data_909e1bd7338af190a5c962df5f0c44a6
#
_entry.id   909e1bd7338af190a5c962df5f0c44a6
#
_cell.length_a   1.000
_cell.length_b   1.000
_cell.length_c   1.000
_cell.angle_alpha   90.00
_cell.angle_beta   90.00
_cell.angle_gamma   90.00
#
_symmetry.space_group_name_H-M   'P 1'
#
loop_
_entity.id
_entity.type
_entity.pdbx_description
1 polymer ?
#
loop_
_entity_poly.entity_id
_entity_poly.type
_entity_poly.pdbx_seq_one_letter_code
_entity_poly.pdbx_strand_id
1 'polypeptide(L)'
;MARSCGLRIGPRRYELVVLDGSPKKHKIAAYAMGELPVGDEGAVAALLKAAMKEHGVPADNVGVAVDTGMAAFRTLKVPFSDRAKIEEVVKFEVESHLPQWNIDDVIIDFHVLESSDDYSELLVSAVPKGDLKHVLGLLEKAGTEPLEAELETSAMVNAALASDLCTADNAQVLVHVGEASTSVVVIDGRRVREMRAIRIGALATEPAAAGAAEGEVESEAEASSVLEPRDPEETARRLEAANKRIRRELGRTVSAARTLHPIEAVYVCGFELPGLVGSRIQDAEVRPLDVFQKDGGQPAEGFGPLVVAYGVALRQLGGGELTPHLRREELRYAGAFEKVELPLAVVALLAVTLIGVWFIFLVKESQFAESKLGFWRDSSQRFLVGDLKAGRQGYLVYPSDPVQRYLANLDADKERTKFEQLQYVNGQLKNEIRKLEKDLGQDAEITQPQSALVGASLLLGVLESEVQNGGRPSLRKLQSTYTIGKQGKPDYVRVVLDVVFFASDTVQATQNYEDFLKAVEAQPWCRGQIDRRPSTSNEDGKGIFVVGLAIEVDVSKADIGKS
;
A
#
# COMPACT_ATOMS: atom_id res chain seq x y z
N MET A 1 -7.73 -10.86 24.38
CA MET A 1 -7.59 -12.27 23.94
C MET A 1 -7.25 -12.24 22.46
N ALA A 2 -6.32 -13.08 22.01
CA ALA A 2 -6.04 -13.16 20.59
C ALA A 2 -7.21 -13.80 19.85
N ARG A 3 -7.54 -13.25 18.69
CA ARG A 3 -8.56 -13.78 17.78
C ARG A 3 -7.88 -14.25 16.51
N SER A 4 -8.24 -15.42 16.04
CA SER A 4 -7.73 -15.99 14.80
C SER A 4 -8.86 -16.50 13.93
N CYS A 5 -8.60 -16.59 12.64
CA CYS A 5 -9.52 -17.20 11.69
C CYS A 5 -8.80 -18.22 10.83
N GLY A 6 -9.41 -19.36 10.65
CA GLY A 6 -9.04 -20.35 9.67
C GLY A 6 -10.10 -20.45 8.58
N LEU A 7 -9.62 -20.44 7.37
CA LEU A 7 -10.43 -20.60 6.16
C LEU A 7 -10.00 -21.88 5.44
N ARG A 8 -10.95 -22.60 4.91
CA ARG A 8 -10.74 -23.58 3.85
C ARG A 8 -11.55 -23.17 2.64
N ILE A 9 -10.92 -23.17 1.48
CA ILE A 9 -11.58 -22.84 0.23
C ILE A 9 -11.44 -24.04 -0.70
N GLY A 10 -12.56 -24.70 -0.94
CA GLY A 10 -12.69 -25.74 -1.92
C GLY A 10 -13.26 -25.23 -3.25
N PRO A 11 -13.42 -26.09 -4.26
CA PRO A 11 -13.97 -25.69 -5.57
C PRO A 11 -15.39 -25.14 -5.53
N ARG A 12 -16.20 -25.58 -4.56
CA ARG A 12 -17.63 -25.20 -4.45
C ARG A 12 -18.09 -24.82 -3.07
N ARG A 13 -17.23 -24.91 -2.07
CA ARG A 13 -17.54 -24.61 -0.67
C ARG A 13 -16.42 -23.83 -0.02
N TYR A 14 -16.82 -23.00 0.93
CA TYR A 14 -15.89 -22.47 1.92
C TYR A 14 -16.29 -22.91 3.31
N GLU A 15 -15.31 -23.09 4.17
CA GLU A 15 -15.47 -23.28 5.60
C GLU A 15 -14.65 -22.24 6.34
N LEU A 16 -15.22 -21.72 7.42
CA LEU A 16 -14.64 -20.66 8.22
C LEU A 16 -14.82 -20.97 9.70
N VAL A 17 -13.76 -20.83 10.48
CA VAL A 17 -13.80 -20.96 11.95
C VAL A 17 -13.03 -19.81 12.57
N VAL A 18 -13.65 -19.13 13.53
CA VAL A 18 -13.02 -18.05 14.31
C VAL A 18 -12.84 -18.53 15.74
N LEU A 19 -11.60 -18.43 16.23
CA LEU A 19 -11.24 -18.80 17.61
C LEU A 19 -10.85 -17.56 18.41
N ASP A 20 -11.27 -17.54 19.67
CA ASP A 20 -10.85 -16.55 20.66
C ASP A 20 -10.10 -17.24 21.80
N GLY A 21 -8.90 -16.78 22.12
CA GLY A 21 -8.18 -17.29 23.28
C GLY A 21 -6.67 -17.47 23.05
N SER A 22 -6.16 -18.59 23.51
CA SER A 22 -4.75 -19.00 23.35
C SER A 22 -4.71 -20.45 22.82
N PRO A 23 -3.56 -20.93 22.32
CA PRO A 23 -3.47 -22.29 21.77
C PRO A 23 -3.98 -23.39 22.69
N LYS A 24 -3.72 -23.27 23.99
CA LYS A 24 -4.11 -24.25 25.00
C LYS A 24 -5.51 -24.04 25.57
N LYS A 25 -6.05 -22.83 25.48
CA LYS A 25 -7.35 -22.48 26.03
C LYS A 25 -8.06 -21.47 25.12
N HIS A 26 -8.88 -21.96 24.24
CA HIS A 26 -9.64 -21.18 23.27
C HIS A 26 -11.09 -21.63 23.22
N LYS A 27 -11.91 -20.80 22.62
CA LYS A 27 -13.31 -21.09 22.32
C LYS A 27 -13.62 -20.73 20.89
N ILE A 28 -14.56 -21.40 20.29
CA ILE A 28 -15.11 -21.04 18.99
C ILE A 28 -15.97 -19.81 19.17
N ALA A 29 -15.59 -18.70 18.54
CA ALA A 29 -16.32 -17.45 18.56
C ALA A 29 -17.39 -17.40 17.45
N ALA A 30 -17.07 -17.93 16.28
CA ALA A 30 -17.98 -18.05 15.15
C ALA A 30 -17.51 -19.16 14.21
N TYR A 31 -18.43 -19.66 13.41
CA TYR A 31 -18.13 -20.57 12.30
C TYR A 31 -19.18 -20.41 11.20
N ALA A 32 -18.78 -20.70 9.98
CA ALA A 32 -19.66 -20.70 8.83
C ALA A 32 -19.18 -21.70 7.79
N MET A 33 -20.11 -22.18 7.00
CA MET A 33 -19.82 -22.85 5.73
C MET A 33 -20.89 -22.43 4.70
N GLY A 34 -20.50 -22.37 3.45
CA GLY A 34 -21.43 -21.99 2.39
C GLY A 34 -20.95 -22.47 1.02
N GLU A 35 -21.86 -22.47 0.08
CA GLU A 35 -21.55 -22.80 -1.30
C GLU A 35 -20.94 -21.61 -2.04
N LEU A 36 -19.98 -21.89 -2.91
CA LEU A 36 -19.33 -20.91 -3.76
C LEU A 36 -19.94 -20.95 -5.16
N PRO A 37 -20.26 -19.81 -5.77
CA PRO A 37 -20.72 -19.76 -7.16
C PRO A 37 -19.60 -20.22 -8.10
N VAL A 38 -19.99 -20.99 -9.12
CA VAL A 38 -19.05 -21.54 -10.09
C VAL A 38 -18.83 -20.55 -11.24
N GLY A 39 -17.57 -20.32 -11.61
CA GLY A 39 -17.22 -19.55 -12.81
C GLY A 39 -17.25 -18.03 -12.67
N ASP A 40 -17.56 -17.50 -11.50
CA ASP A 40 -17.54 -16.05 -11.23
C ASP A 40 -16.70 -15.74 -9.97
N GLU A 41 -15.42 -15.47 -10.17
CA GLU A 41 -14.49 -15.09 -9.08
C GLU A 41 -14.94 -13.84 -8.34
N GLY A 42 -15.60 -12.89 -9.02
CA GLY A 42 -16.09 -11.66 -8.40
C GLY A 42 -17.21 -11.94 -7.40
N ALA A 43 -18.16 -12.82 -7.78
CA ALA A 43 -19.23 -13.27 -6.90
C ALA A 43 -18.69 -14.07 -5.71
N VAL A 44 -17.71 -14.96 -5.96
CA VAL A 44 -17.02 -15.71 -4.88
C VAL A 44 -16.35 -14.75 -3.89
N ALA A 45 -15.57 -13.78 -4.38
CA ALA A 45 -14.90 -12.80 -3.53
C ALA A 45 -15.89 -11.95 -2.71
N ALA A 46 -17.00 -11.53 -3.33
CA ALA A 46 -18.05 -10.76 -2.66
C ALA A 46 -18.73 -11.56 -1.54
N LEU A 47 -19.01 -12.85 -1.80
CA LEU A 47 -19.62 -13.77 -0.83
C LEU A 47 -18.66 -14.02 0.34
N LEU A 48 -17.39 -14.32 0.07
CA LEU A 48 -16.38 -14.51 1.12
C LEU A 48 -16.23 -13.24 1.99
N LYS A 49 -16.18 -12.07 1.36
CA LYS A 49 -16.13 -10.77 2.06
C LYS A 49 -17.33 -10.56 2.98
N ALA A 50 -18.52 -10.90 2.51
CA ALA A 50 -19.74 -10.79 3.30
C ALA A 50 -19.71 -11.75 4.51
N ALA A 51 -19.35 -13.02 4.28
CA ALA A 51 -19.22 -14.04 5.32
C ALA A 51 -18.16 -13.66 6.39
N MET A 52 -16.98 -13.21 5.96
CA MET A 52 -15.94 -12.75 6.89
C MET A 52 -16.38 -11.57 7.73
N LYS A 53 -17.10 -10.61 7.13
CA LYS A 53 -17.63 -9.46 7.86
C LYS A 53 -18.72 -9.87 8.87
N GLU A 54 -19.63 -10.74 8.47
CA GLU A 54 -20.74 -11.23 9.32
C GLU A 54 -20.23 -11.95 10.57
N HIS A 55 -19.19 -12.78 10.41
CA HIS A 55 -18.62 -13.59 11.48
C HIS A 55 -17.46 -12.91 12.22
N GLY A 56 -17.18 -11.64 11.95
CA GLY A 56 -16.19 -10.84 12.68
C GLY A 56 -14.76 -11.38 12.57
N VAL A 57 -14.37 -11.77 11.36
CA VAL A 57 -13.01 -12.25 11.07
C VAL A 57 -11.99 -11.14 11.32
N PRO A 58 -10.89 -11.40 12.06
CA PRO A 58 -9.83 -10.42 12.27
C PRO A 58 -9.14 -10.08 10.94
N ALA A 59 -8.74 -8.82 10.78
CA ALA A 59 -8.11 -8.37 9.54
C ALA A 59 -6.68 -8.89 9.33
N ASP A 60 -5.99 -9.18 10.41
CA ASP A 60 -4.53 -9.40 10.49
C ASP A 60 -4.12 -10.79 10.97
N ASN A 61 -5.07 -11.67 11.26
CA ASN A 61 -4.77 -13.01 11.78
C ASN A 61 -5.66 -14.08 11.13
N VAL A 62 -5.50 -14.21 9.82
CA VAL A 62 -6.24 -15.16 8.99
C VAL A 62 -5.26 -16.14 8.35
N GLY A 63 -5.56 -17.42 8.42
CA GLY A 63 -4.89 -18.47 7.68
C GLY A 63 -5.83 -19.13 6.68
N VAL A 64 -5.27 -19.79 5.68
CA VAL A 64 -6.03 -20.53 4.67
C VAL A 64 -5.47 -21.93 4.47
N ALA A 65 -6.35 -22.92 4.42
CA ALA A 65 -6.04 -24.26 3.91
C ALA A 65 -6.45 -24.37 2.44
N VAL A 66 -5.55 -24.93 1.64
CA VAL A 66 -5.78 -25.22 0.22
C VAL A 66 -5.91 -26.72 0.00
N ASP A 67 -6.62 -27.09 -1.06
CA ASP A 67 -6.88 -28.50 -1.41
C ASP A 67 -5.56 -29.27 -1.56
N THR A 68 -5.45 -30.36 -0.83
CA THR A 68 -4.30 -31.27 -0.90
C THR A 68 -4.17 -31.93 -2.27
N GLY A 69 -5.25 -32.02 -3.05
CA GLY A 69 -5.25 -32.59 -4.40
C GLY A 69 -4.35 -31.86 -5.39
N MET A 70 -4.05 -30.59 -5.15
CA MET A 70 -3.09 -29.81 -5.95
C MET A 70 -1.63 -30.10 -5.60
N ALA A 71 -1.36 -30.79 -4.48
CA ALA A 71 -0.02 -31.08 -4.02
C ALA A 71 0.51 -32.45 -4.47
N ALA A 72 1.82 -32.57 -4.62
CA ALA A 72 2.51 -33.86 -4.67
C ALA A 72 3.37 -34.05 -3.42
N PHE A 73 3.32 -35.27 -2.88
CA PHE A 73 4.13 -35.66 -1.73
C PHE A 73 5.24 -36.61 -2.15
N ARG A 74 6.44 -36.42 -1.60
CA ARG A 74 7.60 -37.26 -1.83
C ARG A 74 8.34 -37.47 -0.51
N THR A 75 8.80 -38.66 -0.29
CA THR A 75 9.73 -38.95 0.81
C THR A 75 11.15 -38.93 0.28
N LEU A 76 11.99 -38.10 0.89
CA LEU A 76 13.39 -37.93 0.53
C LEU A 76 14.29 -38.22 1.73
N LYS A 77 15.47 -38.76 1.46
CA LYS A 77 16.52 -38.90 2.46
C LYS A 77 17.69 -38.00 2.10
N VAL A 78 18.03 -37.09 3.00
CA VAL A 78 19.11 -36.12 2.80
C VAL A 78 20.24 -36.36 3.82
N PRO A 79 21.52 -36.19 3.45
CA PRO A 79 22.67 -36.43 4.31
C PRO A 79 22.95 -35.24 5.23
N PHE A 80 21.92 -34.66 5.82
CA PHE A 80 22.00 -33.51 6.73
C PHE A 80 20.95 -33.65 7.84
N SER A 81 21.30 -33.19 9.04
CA SER A 81 20.35 -33.05 10.15
C SER A 81 20.02 -31.58 10.47
N ASP A 82 20.82 -30.65 9.98
CA ASP A 82 20.62 -29.21 10.16
C ASP A 82 19.50 -28.70 9.25
N ARG A 83 18.44 -28.15 9.87
CA ARG A 83 17.26 -27.64 9.17
C ARG A 83 17.61 -26.55 8.16
N ALA A 84 18.56 -25.65 8.48
CA ALA A 84 18.94 -24.58 7.57
C ALA A 84 19.57 -25.12 6.28
N LYS A 85 20.44 -26.12 6.40
CA LYS A 85 21.04 -26.81 5.25
C LYS A 85 20.00 -27.57 4.43
N ILE A 86 19.03 -28.21 5.11
CA ILE A 86 17.94 -28.90 4.42
C ILE A 86 17.13 -27.90 3.61
N GLU A 87 16.79 -26.72 4.15
CA GLU A 87 16.05 -25.68 3.45
C GLU A 87 16.75 -25.18 2.18
N GLU A 88 18.08 -25.11 2.18
CA GLU A 88 18.87 -24.69 1.01
C GLU A 88 18.88 -25.73 -0.11
N VAL A 89 18.84 -27.03 0.22
CA VAL A 89 19.06 -28.10 -0.77
C VAL A 89 17.78 -28.84 -1.17
N VAL A 90 16.72 -28.84 -0.34
CA VAL A 90 15.52 -29.66 -0.55
C VAL A 90 14.86 -29.41 -1.89
N LYS A 91 14.88 -28.17 -2.38
CA LYS A 91 14.29 -27.79 -3.66
C LYS A 91 15.02 -28.47 -4.83
N PHE A 92 16.33 -28.56 -4.79
CA PHE A 92 17.15 -29.24 -5.82
C PHE A 92 17.05 -30.76 -5.71
N GLU A 93 17.05 -31.30 -4.50
CA GLU A 93 16.96 -32.75 -4.28
C GLU A 93 15.62 -33.32 -4.76
N VAL A 94 14.51 -32.56 -4.56
CA VAL A 94 13.18 -33.01 -4.97
C VAL A 94 12.92 -32.87 -6.47
N GLU A 95 13.65 -32.03 -7.18
CA GLU A 95 13.44 -31.76 -8.62
C GLU A 95 13.38 -33.05 -9.45
N SER A 96 14.31 -33.98 -9.24
CA SER A 96 14.34 -35.26 -9.95
C SER A 96 13.13 -36.16 -9.65
N HIS A 97 12.39 -35.89 -8.56
CA HIS A 97 11.21 -36.62 -8.13
C HIS A 97 9.87 -35.98 -8.55
N LEU A 98 9.95 -34.84 -9.26
CA LEU A 98 8.79 -34.05 -9.73
C LEU A 98 8.84 -33.80 -11.26
N PRO A 99 8.93 -34.85 -12.09
CA PRO A 99 9.12 -34.70 -13.54
C PRO A 99 7.94 -34.00 -14.23
N GLN A 100 6.78 -33.92 -13.59
CA GLN A 100 5.59 -33.29 -14.12
C GLN A 100 5.60 -31.75 -13.98
N TRP A 101 6.50 -31.18 -13.20
CA TRP A 101 6.54 -29.73 -12.93
C TRP A 101 7.95 -29.18 -13.09
N ASN A 102 8.03 -27.92 -13.55
CA ASN A 102 9.25 -27.16 -13.43
C ASN A 102 9.41 -26.75 -11.97
N ILE A 103 10.60 -26.93 -11.41
CA ILE A 103 10.91 -26.65 -10.00
C ILE A 103 10.71 -25.16 -9.64
N ASP A 104 10.84 -24.26 -10.61
CA ASP A 104 10.62 -22.82 -10.41
C ASP A 104 9.13 -22.46 -10.29
N ASP A 105 8.24 -23.32 -10.78
CA ASP A 105 6.80 -23.10 -10.77
C ASP A 105 6.09 -23.71 -9.56
N VAL A 106 6.85 -24.30 -8.61
CA VAL A 106 6.31 -24.91 -7.40
C VAL A 106 6.88 -24.32 -6.13
N ILE A 107 6.06 -24.29 -5.09
CA ILE A 107 6.48 -24.04 -3.71
C ILE A 107 6.78 -25.38 -3.07
N ILE A 108 7.95 -25.48 -2.48
CA ILE A 108 8.39 -26.68 -1.76
C ILE A 108 8.36 -26.38 -0.26
N ASP A 109 7.72 -27.28 0.48
CA ASP A 109 7.79 -27.32 1.93
C ASP A 109 8.07 -28.74 2.40
N PHE A 110 8.60 -28.90 3.60
CA PHE A 110 8.97 -30.22 4.12
C PHE A 110 8.70 -30.37 5.60
N HIS A 111 8.42 -31.61 5.98
CA HIS A 111 8.32 -32.08 7.37
C HIS A 111 9.36 -33.15 7.62
N VAL A 112 10.09 -33.06 8.73
CA VAL A 112 11.09 -34.06 9.11
C VAL A 112 10.38 -35.26 9.77
N LEU A 113 10.42 -36.41 9.10
CA LEU A 113 9.84 -37.64 9.61
C LEU A 113 10.75 -38.29 10.64
N GLU A 114 12.05 -38.37 10.33
CA GLU A 114 13.08 -38.93 11.18
C GLU A 114 14.39 -38.15 10.96
N SER A 115 15.15 -37.97 12.03
CA SER A 115 16.47 -37.33 11.97
C SER A 115 17.45 -38.07 12.85
N SER A 116 18.64 -38.30 12.31
CA SER A 116 19.81 -38.82 13.03
C SER A 116 20.98 -37.83 12.82
N ASP A 117 22.13 -38.13 13.42
CA ASP A 117 23.32 -37.26 13.29
C ASP A 117 23.79 -37.12 11.82
N ASP A 118 23.59 -38.17 11.01
CA ASP A 118 24.12 -38.28 9.65
C ASP A 118 23.07 -38.01 8.55
N TYR A 119 21.79 -38.12 8.85
CA TYR A 119 20.75 -37.96 7.82
C TYR A 119 19.41 -37.52 8.41
N SER A 120 18.57 -36.99 7.53
CA SER A 120 17.15 -36.78 7.81
C SER A 120 16.28 -37.39 6.71
N GLU A 121 15.18 -38.03 7.12
CA GLU A 121 14.10 -38.42 6.23
C GLU A 121 13.01 -37.33 6.24
N LEU A 122 12.67 -36.87 5.05
CA LEU A 122 11.79 -35.73 4.85
C LEU A 122 10.54 -36.17 4.10
N LEU A 123 9.39 -35.73 4.57
CA LEU A 123 8.16 -35.68 3.78
C LEU A 123 8.08 -34.32 3.11
N VAL A 124 8.31 -34.30 1.81
CA VAL A 124 8.28 -33.06 1.01
C VAL A 124 6.93 -32.92 0.35
N SER A 125 6.34 -31.75 0.45
CA SER A 125 5.15 -31.33 -0.26
C SER A 125 5.51 -30.29 -1.32
N ALA A 126 5.06 -30.50 -2.55
CA ALA A 126 5.22 -29.59 -3.67
C ALA A 126 3.85 -29.08 -4.13
N VAL A 127 3.68 -27.78 -4.22
CA VAL A 127 2.41 -27.12 -4.58
C VAL A 127 2.64 -26.17 -5.75
N PRO A 128 1.89 -26.25 -6.86
CA PRO A 128 2.01 -25.30 -7.97
C PRO A 128 1.74 -23.88 -7.52
N LYS A 129 2.63 -22.97 -7.88
CA LYS A 129 2.50 -21.54 -7.57
C LYS A 129 1.23 -20.92 -8.17
N GLY A 130 0.85 -21.36 -9.38
CA GLY A 130 -0.34 -20.88 -10.07
C GLY A 130 -1.61 -21.12 -9.25
N ASP A 131 -1.78 -22.34 -8.73
CA ASP A 131 -2.94 -22.72 -7.94
C ASP A 131 -2.99 -21.93 -6.62
N LEU A 132 -1.86 -21.79 -5.95
CA LEU A 132 -1.76 -21.01 -4.72
C LEU A 132 -2.00 -19.53 -4.96
N LYS A 133 -1.47 -18.95 -6.04
CA LYS A 133 -1.74 -17.57 -6.47
C LYS A 133 -3.21 -17.33 -6.72
N HIS A 134 -3.90 -18.29 -7.33
CA HIS A 134 -5.33 -18.19 -7.59
C HIS A 134 -6.12 -18.04 -6.28
N VAL A 135 -5.88 -18.92 -5.29
CA VAL A 135 -6.56 -18.87 -3.99
C VAL A 135 -6.23 -17.58 -3.23
N LEU A 136 -4.95 -17.19 -3.20
CA LEU A 136 -4.52 -15.96 -2.53
C LEU A 136 -5.13 -14.72 -3.20
N GLY A 137 -5.16 -14.67 -4.54
CA GLY A 137 -5.75 -13.57 -5.30
C GLY A 137 -7.27 -13.45 -5.10
N LEU A 138 -7.96 -14.57 -4.93
CA LEU A 138 -9.38 -14.60 -4.59
C LEU A 138 -9.63 -13.96 -3.21
N LEU A 139 -8.80 -14.30 -2.22
CA LEU A 139 -8.90 -13.73 -0.88
C LEU A 139 -8.50 -12.24 -0.84
N GLU A 140 -7.52 -11.85 -1.62
CA GLU A 140 -7.17 -10.43 -1.78
C GLU A 140 -8.33 -9.63 -2.37
N LYS A 141 -9.03 -10.15 -3.41
CA LYS A 141 -10.26 -9.55 -3.94
C LYS A 141 -11.38 -9.48 -2.90
N ALA A 142 -11.44 -10.46 -1.98
CA ALA A 142 -12.36 -10.44 -0.84
C ALA A 142 -11.96 -9.45 0.27
N GLY A 143 -10.78 -8.83 0.16
CA GLY A 143 -10.27 -7.83 1.10
C GLY A 143 -9.51 -8.41 2.29
N THR A 144 -9.01 -9.64 2.18
CA THR A 144 -8.22 -10.32 3.22
C THR A 144 -6.96 -10.92 2.60
N GLU A 145 -5.83 -10.66 3.23
CA GLU A 145 -4.57 -11.32 2.88
C GLU A 145 -4.22 -12.31 3.99
N PRO A 146 -4.27 -13.64 3.73
CA PRO A 146 -3.95 -14.62 4.75
C PRO A 146 -2.49 -14.50 5.19
N LEU A 147 -2.25 -14.55 6.49
CA LEU A 147 -0.89 -14.55 7.05
C LEU A 147 -0.15 -15.83 6.67
N GLU A 148 -0.86 -16.95 6.70
CA GLU A 148 -0.33 -18.29 6.44
C GLU A 148 -1.23 -19.01 5.42
N ALA A 149 -0.59 -19.87 4.61
CA ALA A 149 -1.26 -20.83 3.75
C ALA A 149 -0.69 -22.21 4.01
N GLU A 150 -1.55 -23.19 4.11
CA GLU A 150 -1.17 -24.57 4.39
C GLU A 150 -2.04 -25.57 3.61
N LEU A 151 -1.66 -26.85 3.60
CA LEU A 151 -2.48 -27.91 3.02
C LEU A 151 -3.52 -28.40 4.03
N GLU A 152 -4.66 -28.87 3.56
CA GLU A 152 -5.71 -29.49 4.38
C GLU A 152 -5.17 -30.60 5.28
N THR A 153 -4.20 -31.39 4.78
CA THR A 153 -3.53 -32.45 5.55
C THR A 153 -2.89 -31.91 6.82
N SER A 154 -2.17 -30.83 6.74
CA SER A 154 -1.47 -30.24 7.90
C SER A 154 -2.45 -29.67 8.92
N ALA A 155 -3.47 -28.95 8.44
CA ALA A 155 -4.52 -28.41 9.27
C ALA A 155 -5.30 -29.51 10.01
N MET A 156 -5.67 -30.57 9.29
CA MET A 156 -6.35 -31.74 9.87
C MET A 156 -5.51 -32.40 10.97
N VAL A 157 -4.20 -32.58 10.73
CA VAL A 157 -3.28 -33.13 11.73
C VAL A 157 -3.22 -32.24 12.96
N ASN A 158 -3.07 -30.94 12.81
CA ASN A 158 -3.03 -30.01 13.93
C ASN A 158 -4.33 -30.08 14.76
N ALA A 159 -5.48 -30.16 14.11
CA ALA A 159 -6.76 -30.34 14.78
C ALA A 159 -6.84 -31.67 15.56
N ALA A 160 -6.43 -32.78 14.94
CA ALA A 160 -6.46 -34.12 15.57
C ALA A 160 -5.50 -34.23 16.74
N LEU A 161 -4.28 -33.71 16.61
CA LEU A 161 -3.28 -33.75 17.68
C LEU A 161 -3.69 -32.88 18.88
N ALA A 162 -4.38 -31.78 18.65
CA ALA A 162 -4.90 -30.90 19.70
C ALA A 162 -6.08 -31.53 20.47
N SER A 163 -6.84 -32.42 19.84
CA SER A 163 -8.02 -33.06 20.44
C SER A 163 -7.70 -34.32 21.28
N ASP A 164 -6.44 -34.70 21.41
CA ASP A 164 -5.96 -35.95 22.06
C ASP A 164 -6.56 -37.24 21.45
N LEU A 165 -7.08 -37.22 20.26
CA LEU A 165 -7.51 -38.42 19.54
C LEU A 165 -6.31 -39.28 19.11
N CYS A 166 -5.16 -38.63 18.92
CA CYS A 166 -3.91 -39.30 18.57
C CYS A 166 -3.11 -39.62 19.84
N THR A 167 -2.94 -40.88 20.14
CA THR A 167 -2.18 -41.36 21.31
C THR A 167 -0.77 -41.80 20.92
N ALA A 168 0.12 -41.91 21.90
CA ALA A 168 1.51 -42.32 21.66
C ALA A 168 1.66 -43.82 21.30
N ASP A 169 0.70 -44.65 21.68
CA ASP A 169 0.80 -46.10 21.61
C ASP A 169 0.09 -46.73 20.40
N ASN A 170 -0.54 -45.89 19.56
CA ASN A 170 -1.39 -46.35 18.45
C ASN A 170 -1.03 -45.67 17.14
N ALA A 171 -1.28 -46.37 16.03
CA ALA A 171 -1.32 -45.76 14.72
C ALA A 171 -2.77 -45.49 14.29
N GLN A 172 -2.97 -44.41 13.54
CA GLN A 172 -4.27 -43.93 13.09
C GLN A 172 -4.15 -43.35 11.69
N VAL A 173 -5.25 -43.39 10.95
CA VAL A 173 -5.35 -42.75 9.65
C VAL A 173 -6.37 -41.62 9.74
N LEU A 174 -5.96 -40.40 9.40
CA LEU A 174 -6.84 -39.26 9.28
C LEU A 174 -7.22 -39.07 7.82
N VAL A 175 -8.48 -38.83 7.57
CA VAL A 175 -9.05 -38.69 6.22
C VAL A 175 -9.94 -37.45 6.17
N HIS A 176 -9.64 -36.54 5.27
CA HIS A 176 -10.54 -35.45 4.91
C HIS A 176 -11.10 -35.73 3.52
N VAL A 177 -12.42 -35.95 3.45
CA VAL A 177 -13.12 -36.13 2.18
C VAL A 177 -13.51 -34.74 1.67
N GLY A 178 -12.77 -34.25 0.67
CA GLY A 178 -13.07 -33.00 -0.03
C GLY A 178 -14.02 -33.23 -1.20
N GLU A 179 -14.25 -32.17 -1.96
CA GLU A 179 -15.13 -32.16 -3.12
C GLU A 179 -14.49 -32.85 -4.33
N ALA A 180 -13.24 -32.51 -4.62
CA ALA A 180 -12.50 -33.03 -5.78
C ALA A 180 -11.44 -34.07 -5.39
N SER A 181 -10.91 -34.00 -4.17
CA SER A 181 -9.86 -34.87 -3.66
C SER A 181 -10.16 -35.36 -2.24
N THR A 182 -9.46 -36.41 -1.84
CA THR A 182 -9.46 -36.90 -0.45
C THR A 182 -8.04 -36.86 0.10
N SER A 183 -7.88 -36.15 1.17
CA SER A 183 -6.60 -36.02 1.90
C SER A 183 -6.45 -37.16 2.91
N VAL A 184 -5.30 -37.83 2.92
CA VAL A 184 -5.04 -38.98 3.82
C VAL A 184 -3.70 -38.74 4.53
N VAL A 185 -3.71 -38.92 5.84
CA VAL A 185 -2.50 -38.85 6.67
C VAL A 185 -2.42 -40.08 7.57
N VAL A 186 -1.27 -40.70 7.59
CA VAL A 186 -0.95 -41.78 8.53
C VAL A 186 -0.16 -41.20 9.69
N ILE A 187 -0.66 -41.40 10.91
CA ILE A 187 -0.02 -40.99 12.16
C ILE A 187 0.30 -42.22 12.99
N ASP A 188 1.51 -42.28 13.54
CA ASP A 188 1.97 -43.36 14.41
C ASP A 188 2.68 -42.74 15.61
N GLY A 189 2.17 -42.98 16.80
CA GLY A 189 2.71 -42.42 18.04
C GLY A 189 2.75 -40.88 18.01
N ARG A 190 1.69 -40.21 17.56
CA ARG A 190 1.55 -38.75 17.37
C ARG A 190 2.50 -38.16 16.32
N ARG A 191 3.21 -38.98 15.54
CA ARG A 191 4.11 -38.51 14.47
C ARG A 191 3.52 -38.85 13.12
N VAL A 192 3.58 -37.89 12.21
CA VAL A 192 3.23 -38.11 10.82
C VAL A 192 4.21 -39.08 10.20
N ARG A 193 3.70 -40.09 9.48
CA ARG A 193 4.50 -41.05 8.72
C ARG A 193 4.34 -40.86 7.23
N GLU A 194 3.12 -40.55 6.78
CA GLU A 194 2.80 -40.39 5.37
C GLU A 194 1.68 -39.37 5.19
N MET A 195 1.78 -38.59 4.16
CA MET A 195 0.68 -37.75 3.65
C MET A 195 0.49 -38.05 2.18
N ARG A 196 -0.74 -38.12 1.73
CA ARG A 196 -1.07 -38.28 0.33
C ARG A 196 -2.41 -37.68 -0.04
N ALA A 197 -2.55 -37.35 -1.30
CA ALA A 197 -3.81 -36.98 -1.91
C ALA A 197 -4.33 -38.11 -2.78
N ILE A 198 -5.59 -38.43 -2.62
CA ILE A 198 -6.34 -39.29 -3.54
C ILE A 198 -7.17 -38.35 -4.41
N ARG A 199 -6.93 -38.34 -5.71
CA ARG A 199 -7.67 -37.48 -6.68
C ARG A 199 -9.08 -38.02 -6.93
N ILE A 200 -9.79 -38.34 -5.87
CA ILE A 200 -11.19 -38.77 -5.83
C ILE A 200 -11.81 -38.06 -4.64
N GLY A 201 -12.79 -37.19 -4.88
CA GLY A 201 -13.57 -36.51 -3.85
C GLY A 201 -15.03 -36.90 -3.93
N ALA A 202 -15.83 -36.35 -3.03
CA ALA A 202 -17.26 -36.63 -2.94
C ALA A 202 -18.03 -36.26 -4.22
N LEU A 203 -17.59 -35.20 -4.91
CA LEU A 203 -18.24 -34.66 -6.12
C LEU A 203 -17.39 -34.79 -7.39
N ALA A 204 -16.27 -35.52 -7.33
CA ALA A 204 -15.42 -35.72 -8.49
C ALA A 204 -16.15 -36.47 -9.60
N THR A 205 -16.06 -35.98 -10.83
CA THR A 205 -16.55 -36.68 -12.03
C THR A 205 -15.75 -37.96 -12.26
N GLU A 206 -16.38 -38.99 -12.82
CA GLU A 206 -15.60 -40.12 -13.29
C GLU A 206 -14.62 -39.66 -14.37
N PRO A 207 -13.33 -40.07 -14.32
CA PRO A 207 -12.50 -39.98 -15.51
C PRO A 207 -13.21 -40.74 -16.63
N ALA A 208 -13.35 -40.11 -17.79
CA ALA A 208 -13.90 -40.78 -18.97
C ALA A 208 -13.20 -42.14 -19.10
N ALA A 209 -13.99 -43.23 -19.23
CA ALA A 209 -13.46 -44.57 -19.28
C ALA A 209 -12.32 -44.63 -20.30
N ALA A 210 -11.16 -45.07 -19.87
CA ALA A 210 -10.00 -45.28 -20.74
C ALA A 210 -10.34 -46.32 -21.79
N GLY A 211 -10.84 -45.86 -22.93
CA GLY A 211 -11.30 -46.70 -24.03
C GLY A 211 -11.58 -45.87 -25.27
N ALA A 212 -10.61 -45.13 -25.75
CA ALA A 212 -10.52 -44.68 -27.13
C ALA A 212 -9.12 -44.13 -27.41
N ALA A 213 -8.37 -44.89 -28.22
CA ALA A 213 -7.29 -44.48 -29.13
C ALA A 213 -6.17 -43.58 -28.61
N GLU A 214 -4.98 -44.11 -28.71
CA GLU A 214 -3.70 -43.40 -28.74
C GLU A 214 -3.76 -42.20 -29.71
N GLY A 215 -3.60 -41.00 -29.20
CA GLY A 215 -3.43 -39.81 -30.04
C GLY A 215 -3.87 -38.52 -29.32
N GLU A 216 -2.85 -37.72 -29.00
CA GLU A 216 -2.93 -36.35 -28.50
C GLU A 216 -2.90 -36.16 -27.00
N VAL A 217 -1.75 -35.66 -26.58
CA VAL A 217 -1.47 -35.16 -25.24
C VAL A 217 -2.25 -33.84 -25.08
N GLU A 218 -3.50 -33.92 -24.67
CA GLU A 218 -4.22 -32.76 -24.15
C GLU A 218 -3.95 -32.64 -22.64
N SER A 219 -3.66 -31.43 -22.23
CA SER A 219 -3.15 -31.05 -20.91
C SER A 219 -3.97 -31.64 -19.76
N GLU A 220 -3.28 -32.24 -18.78
CA GLU A 220 -3.81 -32.83 -17.53
C GLU A 220 -4.61 -31.85 -16.63
N ALA A 221 -4.87 -30.62 -17.08
CA ALA A 221 -5.61 -29.59 -16.35
C ALA A 221 -7.15 -29.79 -16.32
N GLU A 222 -7.71 -30.66 -17.17
CA GLU A 222 -9.17 -30.85 -17.22
C GLU A 222 -9.72 -32.01 -16.36
N ALA A 223 -8.89 -32.76 -15.68
CA ALA A 223 -9.30 -33.97 -14.95
C ALA A 223 -10.04 -33.72 -13.63
N SER A 224 -10.30 -32.48 -13.23
CA SER A 224 -10.89 -32.14 -11.93
C SER A 224 -12.11 -31.22 -12.02
N SER A 225 -12.86 -31.24 -13.11
CA SER A 225 -14.11 -30.48 -13.18
C SER A 225 -15.17 -31.09 -12.25
N VAL A 226 -15.57 -30.35 -11.23
CA VAL A 226 -16.71 -30.68 -10.38
C VAL A 226 -17.98 -30.28 -11.12
N LEU A 227 -18.73 -31.27 -11.66
CA LEU A 227 -19.99 -31.00 -12.34
C LEU A 227 -21.13 -30.82 -11.32
N GLU A 228 -22.05 -29.92 -11.61
CA GLU A 228 -23.29 -29.78 -10.84
C GLU A 228 -24.16 -31.04 -10.98
N PRO A 229 -24.54 -31.68 -9.87
CA PRO A 229 -25.53 -32.73 -9.91
C PRO A 229 -26.90 -32.10 -10.26
N ARG A 230 -27.46 -32.54 -11.36
CA ARG A 230 -28.77 -32.05 -11.85
C ARG A 230 -29.94 -32.80 -11.21
N ASP A 231 -29.69 -34.01 -10.67
CA ASP A 231 -30.72 -34.87 -10.11
C ASP A 231 -30.25 -35.47 -8.77
N PRO A 232 -31.09 -35.49 -7.72
CA PRO A 232 -30.79 -36.13 -6.45
C PRO A 232 -30.38 -37.60 -6.55
N GLU A 233 -30.96 -38.36 -7.46
CA GLU A 233 -30.61 -39.78 -7.70
C GLU A 233 -29.20 -39.91 -8.29
N GLU A 234 -28.86 -39.03 -9.22
CA GLU A 234 -27.51 -38.99 -9.80
C GLU A 234 -26.46 -38.62 -8.75
N THR A 235 -26.77 -37.67 -7.88
CA THR A 235 -25.91 -37.28 -6.75
C THR A 235 -25.67 -38.47 -5.83
N ALA A 236 -26.74 -39.20 -5.45
CA ALA A 236 -26.62 -40.37 -4.59
C ALA A 236 -25.75 -41.46 -5.22
N ARG A 237 -25.93 -41.75 -6.51
CA ARG A 237 -25.10 -42.73 -7.24
C ARG A 237 -23.64 -42.32 -7.31
N ARG A 238 -23.34 -41.02 -7.51
CA ARG A 238 -21.98 -40.50 -7.54
C ARG A 238 -21.31 -40.61 -6.17
N LEU A 239 -22.02 -40.25 -5.10
CA LEU A 239 -21.53 -40.39 -3.73
C LEU A 239 -21.24 -41.87 -3.39
N GLU A 240 -22.08 -42.79 -3.80
CA GLU A 240 -21.87 -44.23 -3.61
C GLU A 240 -20.65 -44.75 -4.39
N ALA A 241 -20.49 -44.30 -5.65
CA ALA A 241 -19.33 -44.64 -6.45
C ALA A 241 -18.04 -44.07 -5.89
N ALA A 242 -18.06 -42.81 -5.42
CA ALA A 242 -16.93 -42.15 -4.74
C ALA A 242 -16.57 -42.92 -3.45
N ASN A 243 -17.56 -43.24 -2.63
CA ASN A 243 -17.35 -44.03 -1.40
C ASN A 243 -16.64 -45.37 -1.68
N LYS A 244 -17.14 -46.12 -2.69
CA LYS A 244 -16.53 -47.41 -3.05
C LYS A 244 -15.07 -47.26 -3.48
N ARG A 245 -14.75 -46.22 -4.23
CA ARG A 245 -13.37 -45.92 -4.68
C ARG A 245 -12.48 -45.47 -3.53
N ILE A 246 -12.97 -44.51 -2.73
CA ILE A 246 -12.23 -44.01 -1.56
C ILE A 246 -11.94 -45.14 -0.58
N ARG A 247 -12.91 -46.00 -0.26
CA ARG A 247 -12.68 -47.16 0.61
C ARG A 247 -11.61 -48.11 0.08
N ARG A 248 -11.58 -48.35 -1.25
CA ARG A 248 -10.55 -49.17 -1.89
C ARG A 248 -9.17 -48.53 -1.76
N GLU A 249 -9.03 -47.23 -1.99
CA GLU A 249 -7.76 -46.52 -1.86
C GLU A 249 -7.31 -46.41 -0.40
N LEU A 250 -8.23 -46.20 0.54
CA LEU A 250 -7.95 -46.25 1.97
C LEU A 250 -7.48 -47.63 2.39
N GLY A 251 -8.12 -48.72 1.90
CA GLY A 251 -7.66 -50.08 2.13
C GLY A 251 -6.22 -50.31 1.65
N ARG A 252 -5.87 -49.78 0.47
CA ARG A 252 -4.50 -49.83 -0.03
C ARG A 252 -3.52 -49.05 0.85
N THR A 253 -3.95 -47.85 1.30
CA THR A 253 -3.11 -47.02 2.20
C THR A 253 -2.87 -47.69 3.53
N VAL A 254 -3.93 -48.23 4.16
CA VAL A 254 -3.81 -48.98 5.43
C VAL A 254 -2.89 -50.21 5.29
N SER A 255 -3.01 -50.96 4.16
CA SER A 255 -2.14 -52.10 3.90
C SER A 255 -0.68 -51.77 3.64
N ALA A 256 -0.44 -50.63 3.01
CA ALA A 256 0.90 -50.20 2.62
C ALA A 256 1.62 -49.38 3.72
N ALA A 257 0.86 -48.87 4.69
CA ALA A 257 1.40 -48.05 5.76
C ALA A 257 2.45 -48.79 6.60
N ARG A 258 3.61 -48.16 6.74
CA ARG A 258 4.71 -48.67 7.58
C ARG A 258 4.64 -48.00 8.94
N THR A 259 3.87 -48.60 9.85
CA THR A 259 3.68 -48.13 11.22
C THR A 259 4.32 -49.06 12.22
N LEU A 260 4.78 -48.55 13.35
CA LEU A 260 5.33 -49.34 14.48
C LEU A 260 4.20 -49.98 15.28
N HIS A 261 3.07 -49.30 15.36
CA HIS A 261 1.88 -49.75 16.08
C HIS A 261 0.76 -50.15 15.10
N PRO A 262 -0.16 -51.02 15.53
CA PRO A 262 -1.32 -51.36 14.70
C PRO A 262 -2.21 -50.13 14.46
N ILE A 263 -2.78 -50.05 13.26
CA ILE A 263 -3.74 -49.02 12.92
C ILE A 263 -5.09 -49.38 13.56
N GLU A 264 -5.49 -48.67 14.60
CA GLU A 264 -6.72 -48.95 15.35
C GLU A 264 -7.95 -48.34 14.70
N ALA A 265 -7.84 -47.11 14.17
CA ALA A 265 -8.96 -46.40 13.64
C ALA A 265 -8.61 -45.57 12.40
N VAL A 266 -9.61 -45.39 11.55
CA VAL A 266 -9.60 -44.42 10.44
C VAL A 266 -10.56 -43.32 10.82
N TYR A 267 -10.05 -42.12 11.10
CA TYR A 267 -10.87 -40.94 11.42
C TYR A 267 -11.20 -40.15 10.16
N VAL A 268 -12.47 -39.89 9.95
CA VAL A 268 -12.95 -39.22 8.73
C VAL A 268 -13.62 -37.89 9.06
N CYS A 269 -13.31 -36.84 8.29
CA CYS A 269 -13.96 -35.53 8.32
C CYS A 269 -14.24 -35.02 6.90
N GLY A 270 -14.86 -33.86 6.77
CA GLY A 270 -15.24 -33.29 5.49
C GLY A 270 -16.63 -33.72 5.03
N PHE A 271 -16.76 -34.13 3.79
CA PHE A 271 -18.04 -34.61 3.26
C PHE A 271 -18.44 -35.96 3.86
N GLU A 272 -19.69 -36.04 4.26
CA GLU A 272 -20.28 -37.31 4.71
C GLU A 272 -20.56 -38.22 3.52
N LEU A 273 -19.90 -39.38 3.50
CA LEU A 273 -20.17 -40.41 2.54
C LEU A 273 -21.07 -41.49 3.18
N PRO A 274 -22.23 -41.80 2.57
CA PRO A 274 -23.17 -42.79 3.14
C PRO A 274 -22.52 -44.12 3.44
N GLY A 275 -22.60 -44.57 4.70
CA GLY A 275 -22.08 -45.86 5.15
C GLY A 275 -20.54 -45.98 5.24
N LEU A 276 -19.79 -44.85 5.15
CA LEU A 276 -18.36 -44.82 5.40
C LEU A 276 -18.06 -44.91 6.90
N VAL A 277 -18.63 -43.99 7.66
CA VAL A 277 -18.53 -44.00 9.14
C VAL A 277 -19.26 -45.20 9.72
N GLY A 278 -18.67 -45.85 10.70
CA GLY A 278 -19.16 -47.10 11.29
C GLY A 278 -18.84 -48.35 10.46
N SER A 279 -18.18 -48.20 9.29
CA SER A 279 -17.64 -49.34 8.54
C SER A 279 -16.25 -49.73 9.02
N ARG A 280 -15.70 -50.84 8.48
CA ARG A 280 -14.31 -51.24 8.70
C ARG A 280 -13.52 -51.19 7.40
N ILE A 281 -12.29 -50.73 7.51
CA ILE A 281 -11.29 -50.78 6.44
C ILE A 281 -10.18 -51.69 6.95
N GLN A 282 -10.15 -52.93 6.44
CA GLN A 282 -9.39 -54.04 7.01
C GLN A 282 -9.80 -54.23 8.50
N ASP A 283 -8.84 -54.14 9.43
CA ASP A 283 -9.09 -54.31 10.86
C ASP A 283 -9.44 -52.99 11.56
N ALA A 284 -9.20 -51.85 10.93
CA ALA A 284 -9.45 -50.52 11.50
C ALA A 284 -10.94 -50.09 11.37
N GLU A 285 -11.51 -49.59 12.45
CA GLU A 285 -12.86 -49.06 12.47
C GLU A 285 -12.85 -47.62 11.92
N VAL A 286 -13.83 -47.27 11.06
CA VAL A 286 -14.00 -45.92 10.56
C VAL A 286 -14.87 -45.10 11.50
N ARG A 287 -14.29 -44.06 12.08
CA ARG A 287 -14.92 -43.16 13.06
C ARG A 287 -14.96 -41.72 12.54
N PRO A 288 -15.90 -40.89 13.00
CA PRO A 288 -15.85 -39.47 12.70
C PRO A 288 -14.65 -38.85 13.42
N LEU A 289 -13.98 -37.90 12.77
CA LEU A 289 -12.94 -37.06 13.37
C LEU A 289 -13.61 -35.97 14.19
N ASP A 290 -13.93 -36.28 15.44
CA ASP A 290 -14.58 -35.34 16.36
C ASP A 290 -13.53 -34.65 17.24
N VAL A 291 -13.07 -33.52 16.80
CA VAL A 291 -12.04 -32.71 17.49
C VAL A 291 -12.62 -31.89 18.65
N PHE A 292 -13.93 -31.87 18.83
CA PHE A 292 -14.62 -30.98 19.76
C PHE A 292 -15.14 -31.62 21.03
N GLN A 293 -14.91 -32.90 21.25
CA GLN A 293 -15.45 -33.63 22.40
C GLN A 293 -14.99 -33.13 23.78
N LYS A 294 -13.90 -32.37 23.87
CA LYS A 294 -13.30 -32.00 25.15
C LYS A 294 -13.90 -30.77 25.84
N ASP A 295 -14.50 -29.83 25.13
CA ASP A 295 -14.76 -28.52 25.68
C ASP A 295 -16.23 -28.19 25.99
N GLY A 296 -17.05 -29.11 26.35
CA GLY A 296 -18.32 -28.88 27.08
C GLY A 296 -19.28 -27.77 26.56
N GLY A 297 -19.07 -27.26 25.36
CA GLY A 297 -19.83 -26.13 24.82
C GLY A 297 -20.03 -26.22 23.31
N GLN A 298 -20.50 -27.32 22.83
CA GLN A 298 -20.42 -27.80 21.46
C GLN A 298 -21.59 -27.46 20.55
N PRO A 299 -21.39 -27.07 19.28
CA PRO A 299 -22.33 -27.36 18.23
C PRO A 299 -22.21 -28.85 17.85
N ALA A 300 -23.13 -29.65 18.30
CA ALA A 300 -23.00 -31.08 18.32
C ALA A 300 -23.11 -31.77 16.95
N GLU A 301 -23.79 -31.23 15.96
CA GLU A 301 -24.00 -31.91 14.69
C GLU A 301 -23.47 -31.10 13.50
N GLY A 302 -22.64 -31.72 12.65
CA GLY A 302 -22.15 -31.14 11.40
C GLY A 302 -20.78 -30.47 11.44
N PHE A 303 -20.00 -30.65 12.51
CA PHE A 303 -18.67 -30.03 12.62
C PHE A 303 -17.56 -30.76 11.85
N GLY A 304 -17.79 -31.97 11.35
CA GLY A 304 -16.85 -32.70 10.52
C GLY A 304 -16.27 -31.90 9.36
N PRO A 305 -17.08 -31.14 8.59
CA PRO A 305 -16.57 -30.28 7.53
C PRO A 305 -15.64 -29.16 8.02
N LEU A 306 -15.79 -28.67 9.24
CA LEU A 306 -15.07 -27.53 9.79
C LEU A 306 -13.73 -27.88 10.43
N VAL A 307 -13.36 -29.16 10.52
CA VAL A 307 -12.12 -29.65 11.17
C VAL A 307 -10.88 -29.00 10.56
N VAL A 308 -10.83 -28.88 9.23
CA VAL A 308 -9.68 -28.27 8.54
C VAL A 308 -9.59 -26.77 8.89
N ALA A 309 -10.68 -26.05 8.77
CA ALA A 309 -10.72 -24.62 9.10
C ALA A 309 -10.37 -24.37 10.59
N TYR A 310 -10.80 -25.26 11.48
CA TYR A 310 -10.42 -25.20 12.89
C TYR A 310 -8.91 -25.40 13.09
N GLY A 311 -8.30 -26.39 12.42
CA GLY A 311 -6.86 -26.64 12.50
C GLY A 311 -6.04 -25.44 12.05
N VAL A 312 -6.46 -24.77 10.96
CA VAL A 312 -5.87 -23.51 10.49
C VAL A 312 -6.00 -22.41 11.55
N ALA A 313 -7.21 -22.21 12.10
CA ALA A 313 -7.44 -21.20 13.13
C ALA A 313 -6.61 -21.44 14.39
N LEU A 314 -6.47 -22.70 14.80
CA LEU A 314 -5.63 -23.10 15.93
C LEU A 314 -4.16 -22.75 15.70
N ARG A 315 -3.66 -23.00 14.49
CA ARG A 315 -2.30 -22.61 14.11
C ARG A 315 -2.11 -21.10 14.16
N GLN A 316 -3.07 -20.32 13.69
CA GLN A 316 -3.01 -18.84 13.76
C GLN A 316 -3.01 -18.33 15.21
N LEU A 317 -3.52 -19.07 16.18
CA LEU A 317 -3.34 -18.77 17.59
C LEU A 317 -1.94 -19.11 18.14
N GLY A 318 -1.07 -19.69 17.31
CA GLY A 318 0.24 -20.19 17.72
C GLY A 318 0.23 -21.62 18.26
N GLY A 319 -0.85 -22.37 17.97
CA GLY A 319 -0.98 -23.81 18.25
C GLY A 319 -0.54 -24.67 17.07
N GLY A 320 -0.67 -26.00 17.24
CA GLY A 320 -0.32 -26.96 16.20
C GLY A 320 1.13 -27.47 16.28
N GLU A 321 1.31 -28.73 15.98
CA GLU A 321 2.62 -29.39 15.97
C GLU A 321 3.27 -29.31 14.58
N LEU A 322 2.45 -29.23 13.53
CA LEU A 322 2.91 -29.01 12.17
C LEU A 322 2.87 -27.51 11.83
N THR A 323 3.98 -27.04 11.31
CA THR A 323 4.13 -25.63 10.90
C THR A 323 4.50 -25.53 9.42
N PRO A 324 3.64 -26.01 8.48
CA PRO A 324 3.90 -25.88 7.06
C PRO A 324 3.86 -24.42 6.66
N HIS A 325 4.64 -24.06 5.65
CA HIS A 325 4.76 -22.69 5.22
C HIS A 325 4.77 -22.59 3.69
N LEU A 326 3.59 -22.44 3.11
CA LEU A 326 3.44 -22.31 1.65
C LEU A 326 3.61 -20.87 1.15
N ARG A 327 3.55 -19.88 2.04
CA ARG A 327 3.80 -18.49 1.67
C ARG A 327 5.29 -18.19 1.66
N ARG A 328 5.96 -18.67 0.62
CA ARG A 328 7.40 -18.50 0.38
C ARG A 328 7.66 -17.82 -0.95
N GLU A 329 8.88 -17.45 -1.21
CA GLU A 329 9.33 -16.81 -2.44
C GLU A 329 8.47 -15.57 -2.78
N GLU A 330 7.98 -15.45 -4.01
CA GLU A 330 7.11 -14.35 -4.43
C GLU A 330 5.72 -14.34 -3.80
N LEU A 331 5.31 -15.44 -3.14
CA LEU A 331 4.02 -15.55 -2.44
C LEU A 331 4.12 -15.21 -0.94
N ARG A 332 5.27 -14.72 -0.52
CA ARG A 332 5.48 -14.30 0.87
C ARG A 332 4.44 -13.25 1.28
N TYR A 333 3.96 -13.35 2.51
CA TYR A 333 3.08 -12.33 3.08
C TYR A 333 3.82 -11.00 3.15
N ALA A 334 3.34 -10.04 2.40
CA ALA A 334 3.80 -8.67 2.49
C ALA A 334 2.85 -7.94 3.44
N GLY A 335 3.26 -7.76 4.68
CA GLY A 335 2.47 -7.01 5.65
C GLY A 335 2.09 -5.63 5.14
N ALA A 336 1.00 -5.06 5.66
CA ALA A 336 0.54 -3.73 5.24
C ALA A 336 1.65 -2.67 5.30
N PHE A 337 2.60 -2.83 6.22
CA PHE A 337 3.76 -1.95 6.35
C PHE A 337 4.79 -2.14 5.22
N GLU A 338 5.10 -3.38 4.83
CA GLU A 338 6.02 -3.66 3.71
C GLU A 338 5.52 -3.10 2.38
N LYS A 339 4.20 -3.10 2.15
CA LYS A 339 3.57 -2.53 0.94
C LYS A 339 3.74 -1.01 0.84
N VAL A 340 3.84 -0.31 1.98
CA VAL A 340 3.99 1.15 2.03
C VAL A 340 5.41 1.61 2.38
N GLU A 341 6.31 0.69 2.74
CA GLU A 341 7.68 1.00 3.14
C GLU A 341 8.45 1.74 2.03
N LEU A 342 8.43 1.20 0.82
CA LEU A 342 9.12 1.80 -0.31
C LEU A 342 8.55 3.18 -0.69
N PRO A 343 7.22 3.37 -0.88
CA PRO A 343 6.69 4.71 -1.13
C PRO A 343 6.91 5.67 0.04
N LEU A 344 6.85 5.20 1.28
CA LEU A 344 7.13 6.02 2.47
C LEU A 344 8.60 6.43 2.52
N ALA A 345 9.55 5.54 2.20
CA ALA A 345 10.97 5.85 2.10
C ALA A 345 11.25 6.90 1.04
N VAL A 346 10.59 6.82 -0.14
CA VAL A 346 10.70 7.83 -1.20
C VAL A 346 10.16 9.18 -0.73
N VAL A 347 8.99 9.21 -0.08
CA VAL A 347 8.41 10.45 0.47
C VAL A 347 9.31 11.05 1.54
N ALA A 348 9.87 10.23 2.43
CA ALA A 348 10.81 10.68 3.46
C ALA A 348 12.09 11.26 2.84
N LEU A 349 12.64 10.61 1.81
CA LEU A 349 13.81 11.11 1.08
C LEU A 349 13.52 12.46 0.40
N LEU A 350 12.36 12.58 -0.25
CA LEU A 350 11.93 13.84 -0.86
C LEU A 350 11.75 14.95 0.18
N ALA A 351 11.17 14.62 1.34
CA ALA A 351 11.02 15.59 2.43
C ALA A 351 12.39 16.07 2.95
N VAL A 352 13.35 15.17 3.16
CA VAL A 352 14.71 15.51 3.59
C VAL A 352 15.43 16.38 2.56
N THR A 353 15.29 16.05 1.26
CA THR A 353 15.89 16.86 0.19
C THR A 353 15.28 18.26 0.12
N LEU A 354 13.95 18.37 0.25
CA LEU A 354 13.25 19.66 0.29
C LEU A 354 13.68 20.52 1.49
N ILE A 355 13.79 19.90 2.68
CA ILE A 355 14.29 20.58 3.87
C ILE A 355 15.73 21.04 3.67
N GLY A 356 16.57 20.20 3.05
CA GLY A 356 17.96 20.56 2.71
C GLY A 356 18.04 21.75 1.75
N VAL A 357 17.27 21.74 0.69
CA VAL A 357 17.19 22.86 -0.28
C VAL A 357 16.67 24.13 0.39
N TRP A 358 15.62 24.03 1.21
CA TRP A 358 15.09 25.14 1.97
C TRP A 358 16.11 25.74 2.96
N PHE A 359 16.86 24.86 3.67
CA PHE A 359 17.94 25.30 4.55
C PHE A 359 19.06 26.04 3.80
N ILE A 360 19.49 25.52 2.63
CA ILE A 360 20.48 26.18 1.78
C ILE A 360 19.96 27.54 1.31
N PHE A 361 18.68 27.64 0.97
CA PHE A 361 18.05 28.89 0.57
C PHE A 361 18.07 29.91 1.72
N LEU A 362 17.68 29.49 2.94
CA LEU A 362 17.73 30.35 4.13
C LEU A 362 19.14 30.85 4.44
N VAL A 363 20.15 29.97 4.34
CA VAL A 363 21.56 30.36 4.56
C VAL A 363 22.02 31.38 3.51
N LYS A 364 21.67 31.16 2.22
CA LYS A 364 21.99 32.10 1.16
C LYS A 364 21.28 33.44 1.33
N GLU A 365 20.02 33.43 1.71
CA GLU A 365 19.26 34.64 1.98
C GLU A 365 19.85 35.44 3.15
N SER A 366 20.23 34.76 4.23
CA SER A 366 20.93 35.37 5.37
C SER A 366 22.25 36.01 4.94
N GLN A 367 23.10 35.29 4.20
CA GLN A 367 24.37 35.81 3.70
C GLN A 367 24.18 37.00 2.76
N PHE A 368 23.16 36.95 1.91
CA PHE A 368 22.83 38.04 1.00
C PHE A 368 22.32 39.28 1.77
N ALA A 369 21.48 39.06 2.78
CA ALA A 369 21.02 40.15 3.66
C ALA A 369 22.18 40.79 4.40
N GLU A 370 23.11 40.01 4.97
CA GLU A 370 24.30 40.53 5.64
C GLU A 370 25.22 41.32 4.69
N SER A 371 25.41 40.84 3.46
CA SER A 371 26.23 41.54 2.47
C SER A 371 25.61 42.89 2.06
N LYS A 372 24.28 42.89 1.85
CA LYS A 372 23.55 44.15 1.59
C LYS A 372 23.61 45.12 2.77
N LEU A 373 23.40 44.65 3.99
CA LEU A 373 23.50 45.49 5.16
C LEU A 373 24.91 46.11 5.30
N GLY A 374 25.95 45.30 5.01
CA GLY A 374 27.33 45.79 4.96
C GLY A 374 27.53 46.87 3.92
N PHE A 375 27.05 46.62 2.69
CA PHE A 375 27.13 47.62 1.61
C PHE A 375 26.41 48.94 1.95
N TRP A 376 25.17 48.85 2.47
CA TRP A 376 24.41 50.03 2.84
C TRP A 376 25.08 50.79 4.00
N ARG A 377 25.61 50.08 5.01
CA ARG A 377 26.35 50.68 6.10
C ARG A 377 27.57 51.49 5.62
N ASP A 378 28.41 50.83 4.81
CA ASP A 378 29.64 51.45 4.30
C ASP A 378 29.34 52.59 3.33
N SER A 379 28.31 52.46 2.50
CA SER A 379 27.86 53.51 1.60
C SER A 379 27.30 54.71 2.34
N SER A 380 26.48 54.47 3.39
CA SER A 380 25.97 55.55 4.26
C SER A 380 27.09 56.26 4.99
N GLN A 381 28.07 55.54 5.51
CA GLN A 381 29.24 56.11 6.16
C GLN A 381 30.03 56.99 5.21
N ARG A 382 30.36 56.49 4.02
CA ARG A 382 31.10 57.26 2.99
C ARG A 382 30.32 58.51 2.51
N PHE A 383 29.00 58.36 2.36
CA PHE A 383 28.14 59.46 1.89
C PHE A 383 28.00 60.54 2.95
N LEU A 384 27.76 60.15 4.21
CA LEU A 384 27.47 61.10 5.29
C LEU A 384 28.73 61.69 5.92
N VAL A 385 29.77 60.88 6.15
CA VAL A 385 31.00 61.34 6.82
C VAL A 385 32.12 61.69 5.83
N GLY A 386 32.10 61.04 4.66
CA GLY A 386 33.14 61.15 3.65
C GLY A 386 34.26 60.14 3.86
N ASP A 387 35.25 60.16 2.96
CA ASP A 387 36.48 59.38 3.07
C ASP A 387 37.60 60.26 3.61
N LEU A 388 37.75 60.22 4.92
CA LEU A 388 38.76 61.03 5.62
C LEU A 388 40.20 60.69 5.19
N LYS A 389 40.42 59.44 4.72
CA LYS A 389 41.73 59.03 4.21
C LYS A 389 42.01 59.57 2.78
N ALA A 390 40.97 59.76 1.98
CA ALA A 390 41.07 60.34 0.65
C ALA A 390 40.84 61.84 0.60
N GLY A 391 40.70 62.53 1.74
CA GLY A 391 40.48 63.96 1.81
C GLY A 391 39.13 64.41 1.27
N ARG A 392 38.15 63.52 1.15
CA ARG A 392 36.78 63.81 0.66
C ARG A 392 35.85 64.03 1.85
N GLN A 393 35.30 65.26 1.99
CA GLN A 393 34.28 65.55 3.00
C GLN A 393 32.92 64.96 2.58
N GLY A 394 32.18 64.39 3.56
CA GLY A 394 30.82 63.95 3.40
C GLY A 394 29.79 65.10 3.51
N TYR A 395 28.53 64.76 3.43
CA TYR A 395 27.43 65.71 3.49
C TYR A 395 27.16 66.29 4.89
N LEU A 396 27.56 65.57 5.96
CA LEU A 396 27.45 66.10 7.32
C LEU A 396 28.65 67.03 7.64
N VAL A 397 28.40 68.32 7.65
CA VAL A 397 29.44 69.33 7.72
C VAL A 397 29.79 69.73 9.17
N TYR A 398 29.00 69.36 10.16
CA TYR A 398 29.17 69.78 11.54
C TYR A 398 29.83 68.69 12.41
N PRO A 399 31.11 68.88 12.84
CA PRO A 399 31.84 67.87 13.65
C PRO A 399 31.28 67.64 15.05
N SER A 400 30.37 68.49 15.53
CA SER A 400 29.70 68.36 16.83
C SER A 400 28.43 67.52 16.82
N ASP A 401 27.99 67.05 15.66
CA ASP A 401 26.76 66.28 15.51
C ASP A 401 26.96 64.87 16.09
N PRO A 402 26.07 64.39 17.00
CA PRO A 402 26.12 63.05 17.55
C PRO A 402 26.07 61.96 16.49
N VAL A 403 25.35 62.19 15.40
CA VAL A 403 25.21 61.22 14.28
C VAL A 403 26.54 61.09 13.53
N GLN A 404 27.23 62.20 13.28
CA GLN A 404 28.53 62.20 12.60
C GLN A 404 29.60 61.50 13.44
N ARG A 405 29.65 61.74 14.77
CA ARG A 405 30.56 61.03 15.67
C ARG A 405 30.29 59.55 15.73
N TYR A 406 29.03 59.16 15.76
CA TYR A 406 28.65 57.74 15.76
C TYR A 406 29.02 57.07 14.44
N LEU A 407 28.73 57.68 13.32
CA LEU A 407 29.08 57.16 12.00
C LEU A 407 30.58 57.09 11.74
N ALA A 408 31.36 58.04 12.26
CA ALA A 408 32.81 58.00 12.17
C ALA A 408 33.45 56.86 12.96
N ASN A 409 32.77 56.37 14.02
CA ASN A 409 33.25 55.32 14.90
C ASN A 409 32.34 54.06 14.88
N LEU A 410 31.68 53.78 13.76
CA LEU A 410 30.72 52.68 13.64
C LEU A 410 31.30 51.32 13.98
N ASP A 411 32.57 51.09 13.64
CA ASP A 411 33.27 49.84 13.92
C ASP A 411 33.70 49.68 15.40
N ALA A 412 33.65 50.77 16.19
CA ALA A 412 33.91 50.73 17.62
C ALA A 412 32.70 50.24 18.43
N ASP A 413 31.52 50.32 17.89
CA ASP A 413 30.30 49.83 18.53
C ASP A 413 30.17 48.29 18.29
N LYS A 414 30.73 47.52 19.23
CA LYS A 414 30.66 46.04 19.22
C LYS A 414 29.40 45.49 19.89
N GLU A 415 28.61 46.32 20.54
CA GLU A 415 27.42 45.90 21.28
C GLU A 415 26.20 45.76 20.36
N ARG A 416 26.18 46.52 19.23
CA ARG A 416 25.07 46.50 18.28
C ARG A 416 25.41 45.73 17.05
N THR A 417 24.45 44.90 16.62
CA THR A 417 24.52 44.23 15.30
C THR A 417 24.50 45.26 14.17
N LYS A 418 25.01 44.91 12.99
CA LYS A 418 24.98 45.79 11.80
C LYS A 418 23.59 46.35 11.50
N PHE A 419 22.55 45.57 11.76
CA PHE A 419 21.14 45.96 11.57
C PHE A 419 20.74 47.04 12.61
N GLU A 420 21.05 46.81 13.88
CA GLU A 420 20.73 47.75 14.95
C GLU A 420 21.50 49.08 14.81
N GLN A 421 22.73 49.00 14.31
CA GLN A 421 23.52 50.20 13.98
C GLN A 421 22.81 51.03 12.89
N LEU A 422 22.35 50.39 11.79
CA LEU A 422 21.62 51.07 10.73
C LEU A 422 20.27 51.60 11.21
N GLN A 423 19.58 50.84 12.06
CA GLN A 423 18.30 51.26 12.64
C GLN A 423 18.47 52.50 13.51
N TYR A 424 19.53 52.53 14.33
CA TYR A 424 19.88 53.67 15.17
C TYR A 424 20.15 54.91 14.28
N VAL A 425 21.02 54.80 13.28
CA VAL A 425 21.33 55.88 12.33
C VAL A 425 20.07 56.38 11.63
N ASN A 426 19.22 55.46 11.13
CA ASN A 426 17.96 55.82 10.48
C ASN A 426 17.01 56.59 11.43
N GLY A 427 16.95 56.16 12.69
CA GLY A 427 16.17 56.84 13.74
C GLY A 427 16.67 58.27 13.99
N GLN A 428 17.99 58.46 14.10
CA GLN A 428 18.57 59.78 14.30
C GLN A 428 18.38 60.69 13.09
N LEU A 429 18.59 60.18 11.87
CA LEU A 429 18.37 60.94 10.64
C LEU A 429 16.88 61.35 10.46
N LYS A 430 15.94 60.46 10.79
CA LYS A 430 14.50 60.80 10.80
C LYS A 430 14.18 61.94 11.79
N ASN A 431 14.80 61.92 12.96
CA ASN A 431 14.62 62.96 13.95
C ASN A 431 15.21 64.32 13.45
N GLU A 432 16.37 64.29 12.79
CA GLU A 432 16.94 65.49 12.19
C GLU A 432 16.10 66.01 11.00
N ILE A 433 15.60 65.11 10.14
CA ILE A 433 14.67 65.49 9.06
C ILE A 433 13.42 66.18 9.62
N ARG A 434 12.79 65.59 10.67
CA ARG A 434 11.63 66.22 11.34
C ARG A 434 11.92 67.59 11.95
N LYS A 435 13.11 67.77 12.49
CA LYS A 435 13.53 69.09 13.01
C LYS A 435 13.63 70.10 11.84
N LEU A 436 14.32 69.71 10.77
CA LEU A 436 14.49 70.54 9.60
C LEU A 436 13.14 70.86 8.91
N GLU A 437 12.23 69.88 8.80
CA GLU A 437 10.86 70.06 8.29
C GLU A 437 10.07 71.07 9.14
N LYS A 438 10.20 70.97 10.47
CA LYS A 438 9.58 71.89 11.42
C LYS A 438 10.16 73.31 11.30
N ASP A 439 11.48 73.41 11.15
CA ASP A 439 12.20 74.70 11.02
C ASP A 439 11.91 75.37 9.65
N LEU A 440 11.66 74.59 8.62
CA LEU A 440 11.28 75.04 7.27
C LEU A 440 9.77 75.31 7.11
N GLY A 441 8.97 74.98 8.13
CA GLY A 441 7.51 75.17 8.07
C GLY A 441 6.79 74.34 7.03
N GLN A 442 7.35 73.25 6.57
CA GLN A 442 6.77 72.34 5.58
C GLN A 442 6.30 71.05 6.25
N ASP A 443 4.98 70.92 6.47
CA ASP A 443 4.33 69.62 6.60
C ASP A 443 4.17 69.03 5.17
N ALA A 444 5.28 68.69 4.54
CA ALA A 444 5.24 67.99 3.27
C ALA A 444 5.01 66.51 3.52
N GLU A 445 3.78 66.02 3.23
CA GLU A 445 3.52 64.59 3.04
C GLU A 445 4.43 64.10 1.89
N ILE A 446 5.54 63.49 2.26
CA ILE A 446 6.37 62.78 1.27
C ILE A 446 5.57 61.55 0.85
N THR A 447 4.97 61.58 -0.31
CA THR A 447 4.31 60.43 -0.93
C THR A 447 5.32 59.29 -1.02
N GLN A 448 4.99 58.17 -0.40
CA GLN A 448 5.86 56.97 -0.48
C GLN A 448 5.93 56.49 -1.93
N PRO A 449 7.12 56.28 -2.50
CA PRO A 449 7.27 55.79 -3.85
C PRO A 449 6.56 54.45 -4.03
N GLN A 450 5.71 54.35 -5.04
CA GLN A 450 4.97 53.12 -5.34
C GLN A 450 5.89 52.07 -5.96
N SER A 451 5.81 50.83 -5.48
CA SER A 451 6.63 49.76 -6.01
C SER A 451 6.11 49.26 -7.37
N ALA A 452 6.95 49.38 -8.40
CA ALA A 452 6.64 48.84 -9.73
C ALA A 452 6.41 47.32 -9.71
N LEU A 453 7.11 46.59 -8.80
CA LEU A 453 6.97 45.16 -8.63
C LEU A 453 5.59 44.78 -8.05
N VAL A 454 5.12 45.57 -7.09
CA VAL A 454 3.77 45.37 -6.51
C VAL A 454 2.70 45.62 -7.56
N GLY A 455 2.83 46.68 -8.39
CA GLY A 455 1.90 46.90 -9.48
C GLY A 455 1.84 45.76 -10.49
N ALA A 456 2.98 45.15 -10.80
CA ALA A 456 3.03 43.96 -11.64
C ALA A 456 2.37 42.74 -10.98
N SER A 457 2.61 42.51 -9.68
CA SER A 457 2.04 41.36 -8.97
C SER A 457 0.52 41.42 -8.83
N LEU A 458 -0.05 42.61 -8.62
CA LEU A 458 -1.50 42.80 -8.58
C LEU A 458 -2.16 42.42 -9.91
N LEU A 459 -1.53 42.77 -11.02
CA LEU A 459 -2.04 42.46 -12.34
C LEU A 459 -1.91 41.00 -12.71
N LEU A 460 -0.80 40.36 -12.29
CA LEU A 460 -0.61 38.90 -12.41
C LEU A 460 -1.64 38.12 -11.59
N GLY A 461 -2.02 38.60 -10.41
CA GLY A 461 -3.07 37.99 -9.60
C GLY A 461 -4.43 37.97 -10.30
N VAL A 462 -4.80 39.03 -11.02
CA VAL A 462 -6.02 39.04 -11.84
C VAL A 462 -5.88 38.07 -13.02
N LEU A 463 -4.72 38.02 -13.66
CA LEU A 463 -4.48 37.10 -14.78
C LEU A 463 -4.55 35.62 -14.30
N GLU A 464 -4.10 35.33 -13.09
CA GLU A 464 -4.18 34.00 -12.48
C GLU A 464 -5.62 33.60 -12.16
N SER A 465 -6.46 34.55 -11.71
CA SER A 465 -7.87 34.27 -11.45
C SER A 465 -8.64 33.89 -12.72
N GLU A 466 -8.27 34.43 -13.88
CA GLU A 466 -8.84 34.06 -15.17
C GLU A 466 -8.48 32.64 -15.60
N VAL A 467 -7.31 32.13 -15.19
CA VAL A 467 -6.96 30.71 -15.39
C VAL A 467 -7.91 29.77 -14.63
N GLN A 468 -8.29 30.17 -13.42
CA GLN A 468 -9.23 29.40 -12.59
C GLN A 468 -10.66 29.43 -13.17
N ASN A 469 -11.02 30.51 -13.85
CA ASN A 469 -12.32 30.67 -14.51
C ASN A 469 -12.40 30.02 -15.90
N GLY A 470 -11.37 29.24 -16.30
CA GLY A 470 -11.36 28.51 -17.58
C GLY A 470 -10.67 29.24 -18.73
N GLY A 471 -10.15 30.44 -18.52
CA GLY A 471 -9.23 31.12 -19.45
C GLY A 471 -7.88 30.36 -19.52
N ARG A 472 -7.14 30.56 -20.61
CA ARG A 472 -5.78 30.04 -20.77
C ARG A 472 -4.84 31.14 -21.24
N PRO A 473 -4.54 32.14 -20.38
CA PRO A 473 -3.59 33.18 -20.73
C PRO A 473 -2.16 32.64 -20.67
N SER A 474 -1.33 33.08 -21.60
CA SER A 474 0.12 32.82 -21.62
C SER A 474 0.85 34.16 -21.72
N LEU A 475 1.56 34.52 -20.65
CA LEU A 475 2.33 35.76 -20.60
C LEU A 475 3.63 35.60 -21.40
N ARG A 476 3.86 36.51 -22.36
CA ARG A 476 5.07 36.57 -23.19
C ARG A 476 6.06 37.60 -22.68
N LYS A 477 5.53 38.76 -22.25
CA LYS A 477 6.35 39.85 -21.74
C LYS A 477 5.60 40.63 -20.67
N LEU A 478 6.34 41.05 -19.66
CA LEU A 478 5.86 41.92 -18.59
C LEU A 478 6.89 43.01 -18.36
N GLN A 479 6.48 44.23 -18.40
CA GLN A 479 7.31 45.39 -18.07
C GLN A 479 6.53 46.32 -17.15
N SER A 480 7.10 46.64 -15.99
CA SER A 480 6.49 47.54 -15.02
C SER A 480 7.40 48.72 -14.75
N THR A 481 6.86 49.94 -14.82
CA THR A 481 7.61 51.17 -14.67
C THR A 481 6.88 52.12 -13.74
N TYR A 482 7.56 52.61 -12.73
CA TYR A 482 7.05 53.67 -11.85
C TYR A 482 7.11 55.00 -12.58
N THR A 483 6.02 55.74 -12.54
CA THR A 483 5.89 57.06 -13.21
C THR A 483 5.48 58.12 -12.19
N ILE A 484 6.29 59.14 -12.09
CA ILE A 484 6.02 60.28 -11.22
C ILE A 484 4.95 61.15 -11.91
N GLY A 485 3.90 61.46 -11.15
CA GLY A 485 2.82 62.28 -11.63
C GLY A 485 3.30 63.73 -11.85
N LYS A 486 2.88 64.33 -12.95
CA LYS A 486 3.18 65.74 -13.25
C LYS A 486 1.98 66.66 -12.92
N GLN A 487 2.26 67.87 -12.43
CA GLN A 487 1.25 68.92 -12.20
C GLN A 487 0.10 68.52 -11.26
N GLY A 488 0.45 67.96 -10.06
CA GLY A 488 -0.54 67.62 -9.04
C GLY A 488 -1.33 66.31 -9.26
N LYS A 489 -0.96 65.57 -10.30
CA LYS A 489 -1.49 64.20 -10.48
C LYS A 489 -0.69 63.25 -9.59
N PRO A 490 -1.35 62.28 -8.89
CA PRO A 490 -0.68 61.30 -8.10
C PRO A 490 0.19 60.38 -8.95
N ASP A 491 1.27 59.87 -8.34
CA ASP A 491 2.16 58.89 -8.95
C ASP A 491 1.41 57.57 -9.28
N TYR A 492 1.91 56.82 -10.24
CA TYR A 492 1.31 55.57 -10.67
C TYR A 492 2.36 54.59 -11.23
N VAL A 493 2.02 53.34 -11.25
CA VAL A 493 2.81 52.27 -11.89
C VAL A 493 2.17 51.93 -13.23
N ARG A 494 2.93 52.07 -14.31
CA ARG A 494 2.50 51.64 -15.64
C ARG A 494 3.01 50.24 -15.89
N VAL A 495 2.09 49.29 -16.11
CA VAL A 495 2.41 47.91 -16.44
C VAL A 495 2.04 47.63 -17.88
N VAL A 496 2.98 47.11 -18.66
CA VAL A 496 2.79 46.77 -20.08
C VAL A 496 2.93 45.26 -20.21
N LEU A 497 1.94 44.63 -20.83
CA LEU A 497 1.84 43.19 -21.01
C LEU A 497 1.80 42.82 -22.50
N ASP A 498 2.52 41.74 -22.85
CA ASP A 498 2.27 40.95 -24.05
C ASP A 498 1.72 39.61 -23.62
N VAL A 499 0.48 39.30 -23.95
CA VAL A 499 -0.22 38.10 -23.44
C VAL A 499 -1.00 37.42 -24.57
N VAL A 500 -1.01 36.10 -24.56
CA VAL A 500 -1.81 35.28 -25.47
C VAL A 500 -2.95 34.65 -24.69
N PHE A 501 -4.18 34.85 -25.16
CA PHE A 501 -5.35 34.15 -24.64
C PHE A 501 -5.69 32.99 -25.58
N PHE A 502 -5.67 31.76 -25.05
CA PHE A 502 -6.05 30.57 -25.78
C PHE A 502 -7.43 30.08 -25.36
N ALA A 503 -8.21 29.62 -26.35
CA ALA A 503 -9.49 28.98 -26.13
C ALA A 503 -9.79 27.90 -27.19
N SER A 504 -11.02 27.43 -27.27
CA SER A 504 -11.46 26.50 -28.30
C SER A 504 -11.41 27.10 -29.71
N ASP A 505 -11.69 28.39 -29.80
CA ASP A 505 -11.68 29.21 -31.03
C ASP A 505 -11.32 30.66 -30.72
N THR A 506 -11.11 31.45 -31.78
CA THR A 506 -10.72 32.87 -31.68
C THR A 506 -11.81 33.74 -31.04
N VAL A 507 -13.08 33.40 -31.20
CA VAL A 507 -14.19 34.17 -30.63
C VAL A 507 -14.18 34.05 -29.11
N GLN A 508 -14.05 32.81 -28.62
CA GLN A 508 -13.94 32.53 -27.17
C GLN A 508 -12.66 33.15 -26.58
N ALA A 509 -11.55 33.12 -27.32
CA ALA A 509 -10.32 33.79 -26.88
C ALA A 509 -10.47 35.32 -26.77
N THR A 510 -11.22 35.91 -27.68
CA THR A 510 -11.57 37.34 -27.61
C THR A 510 -12.43 37.65 -26.40
N GLN A 511 -13.41 36.80 -26.12
CA GLN A 511 -14.28 36.96 -24.96
C GLN A 511 -13.46 36.83 -23.64
N ASN A 512 -12.56 35.88 -23.53
CA ASN A 512 -11.67 35.74 -22.38
C ASN A 512 -10.80 36.99 -22.17
N TYR A 513 -10.32 37.60 -23.25
CA TYR A 513 -9.58 38.86 -23.18
C TYR A 513 -10.46 40.04 -22.69
N GLU A 514 -11.68 40.15 -23.19
CA GLU A 514 -12.61 41.19 -22.74
C GLU A 514 -13.02 41.02 -21.27
N ASP A 515 -13.22 39.77 -20.83
CA ASP A 515 -13.56 39.47 -19.45
C ASP A 515 -12.38 39.77 -18.51
N PHE A 516 -11.15 39.48 -18.93
CA PHE A 516 -9.94 39.92 -18.23
C PHE A 516 -9.88 41.47 -18.10
N LEU A 517 -10.15 42.21 -19.17
CA LEU A 517 -10.17 43.68 -19.10
C LEU A 517 -11.21 44.18 -18.10
N LYS A 518 -12.41 43.60 -18.10
CA LYS A 518 -13.48 43.96 -17.14
C LYS A 518 -13.05 43.63 -15.70
N ALA A 519 -12.41 42.47 -15.49
CA ALA A 519 -11.91 42.10 -14.18
C ALA A 519 -10.84 43.06 -13.65
N VAL A 520 -9.95 43.54 -14.52
CA VAL A 520 -8.95 44.57 -14.19
C VAL A 520 -9.60 45.92 -13.90
N GLU A 521 -10.55 46.36 -14.73
CA GLU A 521 -11.27 47.64 -14.56
C GLU A 521 -12.09 47.66 -13.25
N ALA A 522 -12.57 46.52 -12.80
CA ALA A 522 -13.30 46.39 -11.54
C ALA A 522 -12.42 46.54 -10.28
N GLN A 523 -11.11 46.51 -10.43
CA GLN A 523 -10.19 46.59 -9.29
C GLN A 523 -10.05 48.04 -8.79
N PRO A 524 -10.07 48.29 -7.48
CA PRO A 524 -9.97 49.64 -6.90
C PRO A 524 -8.63 50.32 -7.17
N TRP A 525 -7.58 49.56 -7.46
CA TRP A 525 -6.25 50.05 -7.78
C TRP A 525 -6.07 50.39 -9.28
N CYS A 526 -7.02 50.02 -10.15
CA CYS A 526 -6.97 50.36 -11.56
C CYS A 526 -7.41 51.83 -11.75
N ARG A 527 -6.58 52.62 -12.43
CA ARG A 527 -6.91 54.04 -12.69
C ARG A 527 -7.92 54.27 -13.84
N GLY A 528 -8.39 53.20 -14.45
CA GLY A 528 -9.32 53.27 -15.58
C GLY A 528 -8.70 53.73 -16.89
N GLN A 529 -7.41 53.98 -16.94
CA GLN A 529 -6.68 54.31 -18.17
C GLN A 529 -6.00 53.04 -18.67
N ILE A 530 -6.77 52.21 -19.38
CA ILE A 530 -6.22 51.06 -20.11
C ILE A 530 -6.03 51.54 -21.56
N ASP A 531 -4.81 51.41 -22.08
CA ASP A 531 -4.60 51.62 -23.49
C ASP A 531 -5.23 50.48 -24.28
N ARG A 532 -6.42 50.71 -24.77
CA ARG A 532 -7.25 49.75 -25.50
C ARG A 532 -6.87 49.62 -26.99
N ARG A 533 -5.75 50.16 -27.39
CA ARG A 533 -5.25 50.04 -28.77
C ARG A 533 -4.01 49.10 -28.85
N PRO A 534 -3.93 48.04 -28.06
CA PRO A 534 -2.88 47.07 -28.27
C PRO A 534 -3.05 46.41 -29.63
N SER A 535 -1.94 46.07 -30.26
CA SER A 535 -1.96 45.26 -31.47
C SER A 535 -2.44 43.87 -31.12
N THR A 536 -3.48 43.37 -31.81
CA THR A 536 -3.96 41.99 -31.66
C THR A 536 -3.68 41.23 -32.94
N SER A 537 -3.22 39.97 -32.78
CA SER A 537 -3.06 39.04 -33.89
C SER A 537 -3.70 37.70 -33.55
N ASN A 538 -4.23 37.00 -34.57
CA ASN A 538 -4.76 35.65 -34.40
C ASN A 538 -3.60 34.69 -34.35
N GLU A 539 -3.54 33.84 -33.30
CA GLU A 539 -2.50 32.83 -33.12
C GLU A 539 -3.12 31.43 -33.34
N ASP A 540 -2.79 30.82 -34.48
CA ASP A 540 -3.17 29.47 -34.90
C ASP A 540 -4.69 29.15 -34.90
N GLY A 541 -5.53 30.16 -35.07
CA GLY A 541 -7.00 30.01 -35.09
C GLY A 541 -7.65 29.66 -33.76
N LYS A 542 -6.84 29.58 -32.68
CA LYS A 542 -7.29 29.17 -31.32
C LYS A 542 -6.91 30.18 -30.24
N GLY A 543 -6.26 31.27 -30.59
CA GLY A 543 -5.79 32.24 -29.62
C GLY A 543 -5.74 33.66 -30.17
N ILE A 544 -5.68 34.65 -29.28
CA ILE A 544 -5.42 36.05 -29.57
C ILE A 544 -4.15 36.47 -28.88
N PHE A 545 -3.19 36.98 -29.63
CA PHE A 545 -1.99 37.59 -29.09
C PHE A 545 -2.20 39.11 -28.97
N VAL A 546 -2.15 39.60 -27.74
CA VAL A 546 -2.31 41.03 -27.40
C VAL A 546 -0.93 41.56 -27.04
N VAL A 547 -0.45 42.51 -27.83
CA VAL A 547 0.88 43.11 -27.68
C VAL A 547 0.73 44.56 -27.20
N GLY A 548 1.50 44.93 -26.17
CA GLY A 548 1.58 46.30 -25.67
C GLY A 548 0.36 46.76 -24.89
N LEU A 549 -0.39 45.85 -24.25
CA LEU A 549 -1.48 46.21 -23.36
C LEU A 549 -0.92 46.96 -22.15
N ALA A 550 -1.22 48.25 -22.04
CA ALA A 550 -0.71 49.10 -20.98
C ALA A 550 -1.81 49.46 -19.98
N ILE A 551 -1.54 49.20 -18.71
CA ILE A 551 -2.46 49.42 -17.59
C ILE A 551 -1.79 50.31 -16.56
N GLU A 552 -2.51 51.34 -16.06
CA GLU A 552 -2.04 52.22 -15.00
C GLU A 552 -2.60 51.76 -13.65
N VAL A 553 -1.69 51.49 -12.72
CA VAL A 553 -1.98 50.93 -11.40
C VAL A 553 -1.64 51.93 -10.31
N ASP A 554 -2.58 52.19 -9.40
CA ASP A 554 -2.38 52.97 -8.19
C ASP A 554 -2.18 52.02 -7.01
N VAL A 555 -0.93 51.71 -6.72
CA VAL A 555 -0.57 50.76 -5.68
C VAL A 555 -1.02 51.18 -4.28
N SER A 556 -1.25 52.50 -4.06
CA SER A 556 -1.72 53.01 -2.76
C SER A 556 -3.18 52.63 -2.45
N LYS A 557 -3.94 52.23 -3.46
CA LYS A 557 -5.33 51.78 -3.35
C LYS A 557 -5.48 50.25 -3.36
N ALA A 558 -4.37 49.53 -3.45
CA ALA A 558 -4.39 48.10 -3.35
C ALA A 558 -4.51 47.68 -1.90
N ASP A 559 -5.48 46.84 -1.59
CA ASP A 559 -5.55 46.16 -0.28
C ASP A 559 -4.49 45.06 -0.26
N ILE A 560 -3.23 45.48 -0.05
CA ILE A 560 -2.12 44.57 0.13
C ILE A 560 -2.26 44.07 1.57
N GLY A 561 -2.98 42.96 1.75
CA GLY A 561 -3.18 42.35 3.05
C GLY A 561 -1.88 42.35 3.86
N LYS A 562 -1.96 42.83 5.09
CA LYS A 562 -0.88 42.73 6.08
C LYS A 562 -0.66 41.23 6.37
N SER A 563 0.16 40.60 5.54
CA SER A 563 0.70 39.26 5.80
C SER A 563 2.10 39.34 6.40
#